data_7ee27a03c76567cc0be54af89a8edc2a
#
_entry.id   7ee27a03c76567cc0be54af89a8edc2a
#
_cell.length_a   1.000
_cell.length_b   1.000
_cell.length_c   1.000
_cell.angle_alpha   90.00
_cell.angle_beta   90.00
_cell.angle_gamma   90.00
#
_symmetry.space_group_name_H-M   'P 1'
#
loop_
_entity.id
_entity.type
_entity.pdbx_description
1 polymer ?
#
loop_
_entity_poly.entity_id
_entity_poly.type
_entity_poly.pdbx_seq_one_letter_code
_entity_poly.pdbx_strand_id
1 'polypeptide(L)'
;MSDFRIENGELVEYTGKGGDVVIPDSVTSIGDRAFYDCHRLTSISIPDSVTSIGKEAFSNCSSPTSISIPDSVTSIGEEAFSGCSRLTSISVPDSVTSIEAPAFTECENLQDFTCPSSFAKQLQTILPQTKTLIILHIPDISDISAKFRPGAAVGFAEDNRDCTDENGKAYVKYIKANAAKLAGLAIEHPALFYLMLREKLIFAKDLDAFTKAVQDSGNTELIAAVLDYANSSVSEKDKAKVQQKKETLDTNVTNFLFDAEQIEQISGITFAVTGRLKTFANRNELQACLEACGATLTERLSRDVN
;
A
#
# COMPACT_ATOMS: atom_id res chain seq x y z
N MET A 1 -25.51 -38.06 -10.92
CA MET A 1 -24.05 -38.23 -10.94
C MET A 1 -23.50 -37.22 -9.96
N SER A 2 -22.47 -37.56 -9.20
CA SER A 2 -21.82 -36.61 -8.31
C SER A 2 -21.08 -35.57 -9.15
N ASP A 3 -21.15 -34.30 -8.77
CA ASP A 3 -20.38 -33.21 -9.41
C ASP A 3 -18.89 -33.28 -9.07
N PHE A 4 -18.50 -34.23 -8.21
CA PHE A 4 -17.14 -34.42 -7.72
C PHE A 4 -16.61 -35.82 -8.16
N ARG A 5 -15.46 -35.83 -8.77
CA ARG A 5 -14.65 -37.04 -8.95
C ARG A 5 -13.60 -37.09 -7.86
N ILE A 6 -13.77 -38.05 -6.95
CA ILE A 6 -12.89 -38.21 -5.78
C ILE A 6 -12.24 -39.60 -5.87
N GLU A 7 -10.92 -39.64 -5.75
CA GLU A 7 -10.12 -40.88 -5.79
C GLU A 7 -9.18 -40.92 -4.56
N ASN A 8 -9.32 -41.91 -3.70
CA ASN A 8 -8.50 -42.10 -2.49
C ASN A 8 -8.47 -40.84 -1.57
N GLY A 9 -9.56 -40.10 -1.48
CA GLY A 9 -9.64 -38.88 -0.67
C GLY A 9 -9.15 -37.63 -1.41
N GLU A 10 -8.60 -37.73 -2.62
CA GLU A 10 -8.25 -36.61 -3.46
C GLU A 10 -9.43 -36.20 -4.35
N LEU A 11 -9.79 -34.89 -4.32
CA LEU A 11 -10.69 -34.33 -5.30
C LEU A 11 -9.92 -34.11 -6.60
N VAL A 12 -10.14 -35.00 -7.57
CA VAL A 12 -9.43 -34.99 -8.86
C VAL A 12 -10.07 -33.99 -9.84
N GLU A 13 -11.41 -33.85 -9.82
CA GLU A 13 -12.11 -32.96 -10.75
C GLU A 13 -13.49 -32.59 -10.24
N TYR A 14 -13.88 -31.33 -10.43
CA TYR A 14 -15.23 -30.84 -10.28
C TYR A 14 -15.88 -30.64 -11.66
N THR A 15 -17.00 -31.29 -11.89
CA THR A 15 -17.76 -31.25 -13.14
C THR A 15 -19.12 -30.57 -13.02
N GLY A 16 -19.36 -29.93 -11.87
CA GLY A 16 -20.64 -29.27 -11.58
C GLY A 16 -20.80 -27.95 -12.35
N LYS A 17 -21.99 -27.34 -12.20
CA LYS A 17 -22.37 -26.13 -12.94
C LYS A 17 -21.83 -24.84 -12.34
N GLY A 18 -21.11 -24.90 -11.23
CA GLY A 18 -20.71 -23.72 -10.44
C GLY A 18 -21.78 -23.29 -9.44
N GLY A 19 -21.79 -22.02 -9.06
CA GLY A 19 -22.60 -21.51 -7.96
C GLY A 19 -21.90 -21.69 -6.61
N ASP A 20 -22.68 -21.94 -5.56
CA ASP A 20 -22.15 -22.20 -4.23
C ASP A 20 -21.82 -23.69 -4.07
N VAL A 21 -20.56 -24.00 -3.90
CA VAL A 21 -20.04 -25.36 -3.87
C VAL A 21 -19.57 -25.73 -2.46
N VAL A 22 -19.99 -26.88 -1.97
CA VAL A 22 -19.53 -27.44 -0.70
C VAL A 22 -18.77 -28.73 -1.01
N ILE A 23 -17.46 -28.73 -0.73
CA ILE A 23 -16.63 -29.93 -0.88
C ILE A 23 -16.98 -30.93 0.23
N PRO A 24 -17.18 -32.23 -0.10
CA PRO A 24 -17.49 -33.24 0.91
C PRO A 24 -16.37 -33.45 1.92
N ASP A 25 -16.71 -33.75 3.20
CA ASP A 25 -15.74 -34.02 4.28
C ASP A 25 -14.85 -35.25 4.04
N SER A 26 -15.21 -36.10 3.06
CA SER A 26 -14.36 -37.22 2.64
C SER A 26 -13.13 -36.80 1.83
N VAL A 27 -13.05 -35.55 1.40
CA VAL A 27 -11.92 -35.01 0.65
C VAL A 27 -10.83 -34.59 1.62
N THR A 28 -9.62 -35.10 1.42
CA THR A 28 -8.42 -34.80 2.23
C THR A 28 -7.39 -33.98 1.47
N SER A 29 -7.51 -33.91 0.13
CA SER A 29 -6.69 -33.04 -0.72
C SER A 29 -7.48 -32.56 -1.94
N ILE A 30 -7.20 -31.34 -2.37
CA ILE A 30 -7.68 -30.82 -3.65
C ILE A 30 -6.56 -31.03 -4.67
N GLY A 31 -6.82 -31.86 -5.66
CA GLY A 31 -5.84 -32.25 -6.67
C GLY A 31 -5.51 -31.13 -7.66
N ASP A 32 -4.51 -31.40 -8.49
CA ASP A 32 -4.09 -30.50 -9.55
C ASP A 32 -5.26 -30.22 -10.52
N ARG A 33 -5.51 -28.93 -10.77
CA ARG A 33 -6.58 -28.46 -11.67
C ARG A 33 -8.00 -28.89 -11.29
N ALA A 34 -8.26 -29.30 -10.07
CA ALA A 34 -9.55 -29.85 -9.66
C ALA A 34 -10.73 -28.91 -9.96
N PHE A 35 -10.56 -27.59 -9.86
CA PHE A 35 -11.53 -26.55 -10.22
C PHE A 35 -11.00 -25.63 -11.34
N TYR A 36 -10.10 -26.13 -12.18
CA TYR A 36 -9.54 -25.33 -13.26
C TYR A 36 -10.65 -24.79 -14.17
N ASP A 37 -10.60 -23.47 -14.47
CA ASP A 37 -11.52 -22.78 -15.39
C ASP A 37 -13.00 -22.79 -14.93
N CYS A 38 -13.24 -22.94 -13.63
CA CYS A 38 -14.59 -22.92 -13.04
C CYS A 38 -15.10 -21.47 -12.89
N HIS A 39 -15.31 -20.75 -14.00
CA HIS A 39 -15.71 -19.32 -13.97
C HIS A 39 -17.09 -19.06 -13.34
N ARG A 40 -17.93 -20.08 -13.18
CA ARG A 40 -19.26 -19.97 -12.54
C ARG A 40 -19.25 -20.29 -11.05
N LEU A 41 -18.11 -20.65 -10.48
CA LEU A 41 -17.96 -20.89 -9.07
C LEU A 41 -18.08 -19.53 -8.34
N THR A 42 -19.16 -19.32 -7.59
CA THR A 42 -19.38 -18.06 -6.87
C THR A 42 -18.86 -18.08 -5.44
N SER A 43 -18.98 -19.23 -4.78
CA SER A 43 -18.39 -19.48 -3.47
C SER A 43 -17.99 -20.93 -3.32
N ILE A 44 -17.02 -21.18 -2.43
CA ILE A 44 -16.58 -22.55 -2.12
C ILE A 44 -16.35 -22.70 -0.62
N SER A 45 -16.87 -23.79 -0.06
CA SER A 45 -16.56 -24.25 1.28
C SER A 45 -15.60 -25.41 1.21
N ILE A 46 -14.40 -25.21 1.73
CA ILE A 46 -13.35 -26.23 1.84
C ILE A 46 -13.41 -26.79 3.27
N PRO A 47 -13.61 -28.11 3.46
CA PRO A 47 -13.73 -28.70 4.78
C PRO A 47 -12.35 -28.80 5.49
N ASP A 48 -12.38 -28.90 6.82
CA ASP A 48 -11.19 -29.06 7.68
C ASP A 48 -10.44 -30.42 7.48
N SER A 49 -11.00 -31.30 6.69
CA SER A 49 -10.30 -32.53 6.28
C SER A 49 -9.23 -32.30 5.21
N VAL A 50 -9.28 -31.15 4.49
CA VAL A 50 -8.34 -30.85 3.40
C VAL A 50 -7.02 -30.34 3.97
N THR A 51 -5.93 -30.99 3.59
CA THR A 51 -4.56 -30.66 4.05
C THR A 51 -3.68 -30.05 2.97
N SER A 52 -4.07 -30.15 1.68
CA SER A 52 -3.30 -29.59 0.56
C SER A 52 -4.19 -29.09 -0.57
N ILE A 53 -3.72 -28.05 -1.26
CA ILE A 53 -4.29 -27.50 -2.47
C ILE A 53 -3.25 -27.67 -3.59
N GLY A 54 -3.61 -28.38 -4.64
CA GLY A 54 -2.71 -28.76 -5.74
C GLY A 54 -2.41 -27.61 -6.71
N LYS A 55 -1.56 -27.92 -7.68
CA LYS A 55 -1.19 -27.00 -8.76
C LYS A 55 -2.41 -26.59 -9.58
N GLU A 56 -2.52 -25.28 -9.86
CA GLU A 56 -3.63 -24.70 -10.65
C GLU A 56 -5.04 -25.10 -10.16
N ALA A 57 -5.18 -25.52 -8.90
CA ALA A 57 -6.42 -26.10 -8.39
C ALA A 57 -7.65 -25.21 -8.58
N PHE A 58 -7.51 -23.89 -8.43
CA PHE A 58 -8.54 -22.87 -8.66
C PHE A 58 -8.16 -21.88 -9.77
N SER A 59 -7.21 -22.26 -10.64
CA SER A 59 -6.78 -21.35 -11.70
C SER A 59 -7.97 -21.00 -12.62
N ASN A 60 -8.06 -19.70 -12.95
CA ASN A 60 -9.16 -19.10 -13.74
C ASN A 60 -10.57 -19.21 -13.11
N CYS A 61 -10.67 -19.43 -11.80
CA CYS A 61 -11.94 -19.25 -11.09
C CYS A 61 -12.24 -17.74 -10.96
N SER A 62 -12.78 -17.13 -12.01
CA SER A 62 -12.90 -15.67 -12.12
C SER A 62 -14.10 -15.05 -11.38
N SER A 63 -14.96 -15.84 -10.73
CA SER A 63 -16.17 -15.33 -10.06
C SER A 63 -16.10 -15.17 -8.54
N PRO A 64 -15.36 -15.99 -7.76
CA PRO A 64 -15.29 -15.82 -6.33
C PRO A 64 -14.67 -14.47 -5.94
N THR A 65 -15.25 -13.80 -4.94
CA THR A 65 -14.69 -12.58 -4.35
C THR A 65 -13.84 -12.85 -3.12
N SER A 66 -14.03 -14.00 -2.49
CA SER A 66 -13.23 -14.51 -1.37
C SER A 66 -13.20 -16.04 -1.39
N ILE A 67 -12.12 -16.61 -0.90
CA ILE A 67 -11.97 -18.05 -0.68
C ILE A 67 -11.38 -18.22 0.73
N SER A 68 -12.05 -19.03 1.57
CA SER A 68 -11.55 -19.36 2.90
C SER A 68 -10.72 -20.62 2.83
N ILE A 69 -9.46 -20.51 3.24
CA ILE A 69 -8.54 -21.66 3.35
C ILE A 69 -8.58 -22.12 4.82
N PRO A 70 -8.96 -23.38 5.10
CA PRO A 70 -9.05 -23.87 6.48
C PRO A 70 -7.68 -24.07 7.11
N ASP A 71 -7.63 -24.04 8.45
CA ASP A 71 -6.41 -24.19 9.26
C ASP A 71 -5.76 -25.58 9.15
N SER A 72 -6.40 -26.52 8.50
CA SER A 72 -5.86 -27.85 8.20
C SER A 72 -4.89 -27.85 7.02
N VAL A 73 -4.97 -26.83 6.13
CA VAL A 73 -4.13 -26.77 4.92
C VAL A 73 -2.69 -26.43 5.27
N THR A 74 -1.76 -27.23 4.77
CA THR A 74 -0.32 -27.06 5.02
C THR A 74 0.48 -26.67 3.79
N SER A 75 -0.09 -26.86 2.57
CA SER A 75 0.59 -26.54 1.31
C SER A 75 -0.37 -26.01 0.25
N ILE A 76 0.12 -25.06 -0.54
CA ILE A 76 -0.56 -24.46 -1.70
C ILE A 76 0.38 -24.59 -2.90
N GLY A 77 -0.11 -25.20 -3.97
CA GLY A 77 0.65 -25.46 -5.19
C GLY A 77 0.83 -24.26 -6.11
N GLU A 78 1.67 -24.43 -7.12
CA GLU A 78 1.98 -23.43 -8.13
C GLU A 78 0.70 -22.99 -8.87
N GLU A 79 0.53 -21.68 -9.05
CA GLU A 79 -0.62 -21.08 -9.75
C GLU A 79 -2.00 -21.49 -9.19
N ALA A 80 -2.06 -21.94 -7.94
CA ALA A 80 -3.29 -22.49 -7.36
C ALA A 80 -4.50 -21.55 -7.47
N PHE A 81 -4.29 -20.25 -7.40
CA PHE A 81 -5.32 -19.19 -7.52
C PHE A 81 -5.05 -18.22 -8.67
N SER A 82 -4.24 -18.62 -9.65
CA SER A 82 -3.95 -17.78 -10.82
C SER A 82 -5.24 -17.45 -11.58
N GLY A 83 -5.38 -16.18 -12.04
CA GLY A 83 -6.57 -15.76 -12.80
C GLY A 83 -7.86 -15.65 -11.99
N CYS A 84 -7.81 -15.71 -10.66
CA CYS A 84 -8.95 -15.39 -9.79
C CYS A 84 -9.21 -13.88 -9.80
N SER A 85 -9.64 -13.35 -10.95
CA SER A 85 -9.64 -11.90 -11.24
C SER A 85 -10.61 -11.08 -10.37
N ARG A 86 -11.65 -11.69 -9.78
CA ARG A 86 -12.57 -11.01 -8.86
C ARG A 86 -12.26 -11.21 -7.39
N LEU A 87 -11.23 -11.98 -7.06
CA LEU A 87 -10.80 -12.20 -5.69
C LEU A 87 -10.32 -10.87 -5.09
N THR A 88 -10.99 -10.38 -4.05
CA THR A 88 -10.66 -9.13 -3.36
C THR A 88 -9.86 -9.35 -2.09
N SER A 89 -10.08 -10.49 -1.43
CA SER A 89 -9.39 -10.83 -0.20
C SER A 89 -9.10 -12.33 -0.11
N ILE A 90 -7.98 -12.67 0.49
CA ILE A 90 -7.64 -14.05 0.84
C ILE A 90 -6.77 -14.10 2.10
N SER A 91 -7.06 -15.06 2.98
CA SER A 91 -6.27 -15.33 4.17
C SER A 91 -5.62 -16.70 4.04
N VAL A 92 -4.29 -16.70 4.10
CA VAL A 92 -3.47 -17.92 4.19
C VAL A 92 -3.23 -18.18 5.68
N PRO A 93 -3.70 -19.29 6.23
CA PRO A 93 -3.57 -19.58 7.67
C PRO A 93 -2.12 -19.91 8.07
N ASP A 94 -1.83 -19.81 9.38
CA ASP A 94 -0.51 -20.09 9.96
C ASP A 94 -0.06 -21.55 9.81
N SER A 95 -0.99 -22.46 9.54
CA SER A 95 -0.72 -23.86 9.25
C SER A 95 0.02 -24.08 7.93
N VAL A 96 -0.12 -23.14 6.96
CA VAL A 96 0.54 -23.27 5.67
C VAL A 96 2.03 -23.02 5.82
N THR A 97 2.80 -24.04 5.46
CA THR A 97 4.26 -24.04 5.52
C THR A 97 4.92 -23.93 4.15
N SER A 98 4.16 -24.14 3.06
CA SER A 98 4.64 -24.05 1.68
C SER A 98 3.62 -23.37 0.78
N ILE A 99 4.07 -22.36 0.04
CA ILE A 99 3.35 -21.76 -1.09
C ILE A 99 4.29 -21.80 -2.30
N GLU A 100 3.90 -22.54 -3.32
CA GLU A 100 4.66 -22.58 -4.57
C GLU A 100 4.33 -21.32 -5.41
N ALA A 101 5.36 -20.64 -5.85
CA ALA A 101 5.20 -19.41 -6.62
C ALA A 101 5.15 -19.69 -8.13
N PRO A 102 4.36 -18.89 -8.89
CA PRO A 102 3.50 -17.79 -8.45
C PRO A 102 2.05 -18.27 -8.16
N ALA A 103 1.62 -18.26 -6.90
CA ALA A 103 0.30 -18.81 -6.52
C ALA A 103 -0.89 -17.89 -6.88
N PHE A 104 -0.70 -16.55 -6.93
CA PHE A 104 -1.75 -15.55 -7.09
C PHE A 104 -1.51 -14.62 -8.29
N THR A 105 -1.02 -15.16 -9.40
CA THR A 105 -0.86 -14.40 -10.64
C THR A 105 -2.22 -13.98 -11.19
N GLU A 106 -2.31 -12.79 -11.79
CA GLU A 106 -3.54 -12.28 -12.42
C GLU A 106 -4.76 -12.14 -11.48
N CYS A 107 -4.55 -12.08 -10.16
CA CYS A 107 -5.57 -11.68 -9.20
C CYS A 107 -5.69 -10.15 -9.20
N GLU A 108 -6.27 -9.57 -10.26
CA GLU A 108 -6.21 -8.13 -10.54
C GLU A 108 -6.91 -7.25 -9.50
N ASN A 109 -7.92 -7.79 -8.81
CA ASN A 109 -8.71 -7.07 -7.80
C ASN A 109 -8.32 -7.40 -6.36
N LEU A 110 -7.23 -8.17 -6.14
CA LEU A 110 -6.80 -8.52 -4.79
C LEU A 110 -6.30 -7.27 -4.06
N GLN A 111 -6.98 -6.93 -2.96
CA GLN A 111 -6.70 -5.77 -2.12
C GLN A 111 -6.23 -6.15 -0.73
N ASP A 112 -6.75 -7.23 -0.16
CA ASP A 112 -6.43 -7.73 1.17
C ASP A 112 -5.74 -9.09 1.09
N PHE A 113 -4.57 -9.19 1.71
CA PHE A 113 -3.80 -10.43 1.75
C PHE A 113 -3.24 -10.67 3.16
N THR A 114 -3.68 -11.75 3.78
CA THR A 114 -3.15 -12.21 5.06
C THR A 114 -2.29 -13.43 4.84
N CYS A 115 -1.09 -13.46 5.40
CA CYS A 115 -0.25 -14.66 5.41
C CYS A 115 0.73 -14.67 6.59
N PRO A 116 1.27 -15.86 6.94
CA PRO A 116 2.34 -16.00 7.93
C PRO A 116 3.58 -15.16 7.58
N SER A 117 4.27 -14.65 8.60
CA SER A 117 5.52 -13.87 8.42
C SER A 117 6.63 -14.64 7.69
N SER A 118 6.60 -15.98 7.73
CA SER A 118 7.55 -16.84 7.01
C SER A 118 7.58 -16.57 5.49
N PHE A 119 6.46 -16.07 4.93
CA PHE A 119 6.36 -15.75 3.50
C PHE A 119 6.73 -14.32 3.15
N ALA A 120 7.07 -13.47 4.12
CA ALA A 120 7.37 -12.05 3.89
C ALA A 120 8.42 -11.80 2.79
N LYS A 121 9.48 -12.62 2.74
CA LYS A 121 10.53 -12.55 1.70
C LYS A 121 10.05 -13.02 0.32
N GLN A 122 9.05 -13.87 0.29
CA GLN A 122 8.54 -14.50 -0.94
C GLN A 122 7.36 -13.73 -1.57
N LEU A 123 6.84 -12.68 -0.92
CA LEU A 123 5.68 -11.92 -1.40
C LEU A 123 5.83 -11.46 -2.86
N GLN A 124 7.04 -11.07 -3.27
CA GLN A 124 7.29 -10.62 -4.65
C GLN A 124 7.08 -11.74 -5.68
N THR A 125 7.32 -12.98 -5.30
CA THR A 125 7.15 -14.15 -6.17
C THR A 125 5.75 -14.75 -6.05
N ILE A 126 5.16 -14.71 -4.85
CA ILE A 126 3.78 -15.17 -4.59
C ILE A 126 2.76 -14.22 -5.25
N LEU A 127 3.02 -12.89 -5.21
CA LEU A 127 2.17 -11.80 -5.71
C LEU A 127 2.91 -10.99 -6.81
N PRO A 128 3.28 -11.59 -7.95
CA PRO A 128 4.21 -10.94 -8.89
C PRO A 128 3.64 -9.74 -9.61
N GLN A 129 2.34 -9.73 -9.92
CA GLN A 129 1.69 -8.72 -10.77
C GLN A 129 0.62 -7.93 -10.02
N THR A 130 1.01 -7.22 -8.97
CA THR A 130 0.10 -6.30 -8.28
C THR A 130 0.26 -4.90 -8.82
N LYS A 131 -0.75 -4.40 -9.54
CA LYS A 131 -0.83 -3.00 -10.00
C LYS A 131 -1.37 -2.08 -8.92
N THR A 132 -2.14 -2.63 -7.99
CA THR A 132 -2.79 -1.92 -6.87
C THR A 132 -1.99 -2.08 -5.58
N LEU A 133 -2.21 -1.18 -4.64
CA LEU A 133 -1.77 -1.36 -3.27
C LEU A 133 -2.46 -2.61 -2.71
N ILE A 134 -1.70 -3.53 -2.15
CA ILE A 134 -2.25 -4.64 -1.37
C ILE A 134 -2.05 -4.33 0.10
N ILE A 135 -3.13 -4.37 0.87
CA ILE A 135 -3.10 -4.33 2.32
C ILE A 135 -2.61 -5.69 2.81
N LEU A 136 -1.58 -5.68 3.63
CA LEU A 136 -0.92 -6.90 4.09
C LEU A 136 -1.07 -7.04 5.59
N HIS A 137 -1.74 -8.08 6.03
CA HIS A 137 -1.91 -8.44 7.42
C HIS A 137 -0.81 -9.44 7.84
N ILE A 138 0.41 -8.93 8.01
CA ILE A 138 1.61 -9.71 8.37
C ILE A 138 2.15 -9.24 9.72
N PRO A 139 2.51 -10.14 10.64
CA PRO A 139 3.01 -9.75 11.97
C PRO A 139 4.31 -8.94 11.96
N ASP A 140 5.26 -9.23 11.07
CA ASP A 140 6.59 -8.60 11.04
C ASP A 140 6.87 -7.91 9.71
N ILE A 141 7.24 -6.61 9.76
CA ILE A 141 7.60 -5.79 8.61
C ILE A 141 9.06 -5.92 8.17
N SER A 142 9.92 -6.51 9.00
CA SER A 142 11.38 -6.47 8.82
C SER A 142 11.83 -7.08 7.50
N ASP A 143 11.24 -8.19 7.12
CA ASP A 143 11.56 -8.94 5.91
C ASP A 143 10.72 -8.55 4.68
N ILE A 144 9.76 -7.63 4.84
CA ILE A 144 8.90 -7.19 3.74
C ILE A 144 9.67 -6.25 2.82
N SER A 145 9.60 -6.51 1.52
CA SER A 145 10.21 -5.62 0.52
C SER A 145 9.58 -4.22 0.53
N ALA A 146 10.36 -3.19 0.12
CA ALA A 146 9.92 -1.80 0.16
C ALA A 146 8.60 -1.54 -0.59
N LYS A 147 8.31 -2.31 -1.64
CA LYS A 147 7.07 -2.22 -2.43
C LYS A 147 5.82 -2.49 -1.59
N PHE A 148 5.88 -3.46 -0.68
CA PHE A 148 4.73 -3.93 0.08
C PHE A 148 4.59 -3.29 1.47
N ARG A 149 5.63 -2.61 1.98
CA ARG A 149 5.61 -1.99 3.31
C ARG A 149 4.48 -0.98 3.54
N PRO A 150 4.08 -0.13 2.57
CA PRO A 150 2.95 0.76 2.76
C PRO A 150 1.65 0.02 3.08
N GLY A 151 1.32 -1.02 2.33
CA GLY A 151 0.14 -1.85 2.59
C GLY A 151 0.23 -2.63 3.90
N ALA A 152 1.44 -3.09 4.27
CA ALA A 152 1.66 -3.73 5.57
C ALA A 152 1.44 -2.76 6.75
N ALA A 153 1.79 -1.47 6.58
CA ALA A 153 1.52 -0.45 7.59
C ALA A 153 0.01 -0.20 7.77
N VAL A 154 -0.75 -0.26 6.68
CA VAL A 154 -2.23 -0.20 6.74
C VAL A 154 -2.78 -1.41 7.48
N GLY A 155 -2.43 -2.61 7.08
CA GLY A 155 -2.91 -3.84 7.72
C GLY A 155 -2.56 -3.90 9.21
N PHE A 156 -1.34 -3.49 9.59
CA PHE A 156 -0.94 -3.38 11.00
C PHE A 156 -1.88 -2.46 11.80
N ALA A 157 -2.26 -1.32 11.22
CA ALA A 157 -3.15 -0.37 11.85
C ALA A 157 -4.61 -0.88 11.92
N GLU A 158 -5.10 -1.52 10.85
CA GLU A 158 -6.45 -2.10 10.78
C GLU A 158 -6.62 -3.27 11.76
N ASP A 159 -5.58 -4.09 11.93
CA ASP A 159 -5.54 -5.16 12.93
C ASP A 159 -5.47 -4.63 14.38
N ASN A 160 -5.26 -3.33 14.56
CA ASN A 160 -5.09 -2.68 15.88
C ASN A 160 -4.03 -3.40 16.75
N ARG A 161 -2.91 -3.76 16.14
CA ARG A 161 -1.83 -4.53 16.81
C ARG A 161 -1.09 -3.71 17.86
N ASP A 162 -0.45 -4.41 18.79
CA ASP A 162 0.36 -3.80 19.86
C ASP A 162 1.59 -3.09 19.28
N CYS A 163 1.69 -1.78 19.54
CA CYS A 163 2.84 -0.95 19.15
C CYS A 163 4.06 -1.12 20.07
N THR A 164 3.92 -1.82 21.20
CA THR A 164 4.96 -1.91 22.25
C THR A 164 5.81 -3.17 22.17
N ASP A 165 5.32 -4.21 21.52
CA ASP A 165 6.10 -5.42 21.25
C ASP A 165 7.21 -5.18 20.20
N GLU A 166 8.02 -6.18 19.92
CA GLU A 166 9.16 -6.05 19.00
C GLU A 166 8.70 -5.76 17.56
N ASN A 167 7.69 -6.46 17.10
CA ASN A 167 7.12 -6.30 15.76
C ASN A 167 6.43 -4.94 15.62
N GLY A 168 5.63 -4.54 16.61
CA GLY A 168 4.96 -3.25 16.63
C GLY A 168 5.94 -2.07 16.62
N LYS A 169 7.04 -2.17 17.40
CA LYS A 169 8.12 -1.16 17.34
C LYS A 169 8.73 -1.04 15.95
N ALA A 170 8.88 -2.15 15.21
CA ALA A 170 9.39 -2.12 13.84
C ALA A 170 8.41 -1.39 12.90
N TYR A 171 7.10 -1.65 13.00
CA TYR A 171 6.07 -0.94 12.27
C TYR A 171 6.02 0.55 12.60
N VAL A 172 5.99 0.90 13.89
CA VAL A 172 6.02 2.29 14.38
C VAL A 172 7.24 3.04 13.84
N LYS A 173 8.42 2.41 13.87
CA LYS A 173 9.65 2.99 13.31
C LYS A 173 9.53 3.24 11.81
N TYR A 174 8.98 2.28 11.06
CA TYR A 174 8.77 2.43 9.61
C TYR A 174 7.76 3.55 9.30
N ILE A 175 6.59 3.55 9.95
CA ILE A 175 5.53 4.55 9.74
C ILE A 175 6.07 5.94 10.06
N LYS A 176 6.75 6.11 11.20
CA LYS A 176 7.35 7.38 11.63
C LYS A 176 8.38 7.91 10.63
N ALA A 177 9.22 7.04 10.07
CA ALA A 177 10.23 7.41 9.09
C ALA A 177 9.62 7.80 7.72
N ASN A 178 8.41 7.36 7.42
CA ASN A 178 7.73 7.56 6.15
C ASN A 178 6.42 8.34 6.25
N ALA A 179 6.16 9.04 7.36
CA ALA A 179 4.89 9.69 7.66
C ALA A 179 4.39 10.61 6.52
N ALA A 180 5.25 11.45 5.95
CA ALA A 180 4.89 12.31 4.83
C ALA A 180 4.49 11.53 3.56
N LYS A 181 5.14 10.39 3.29
CA LYS A 181 4.82 9.54 2.13
C LYS A 181 3.53 8.74 2.32
N LEU A 182 3.21 8.43 3.58
CA LEU A 182 2.01 7.68 3.94
C LEU A 182 0.78 8.58 4.13
N ALA A 183 0.93 9.91 4.05
CA ALA A 183 -0.16 10.86 4.30
C ALA A 183 -1.39 10.59 3.42
N GLY A 184 -1.21 10.45 2.10
CA GLY A 184 -2.30 10.13 1.18
C GLY A 184 -2.99 8.82 1.54
N LEU A 185 -2.19 7.78 1.79
CA LEU A 185 -2.69 6.46 2.18
C LEU A 185 -3.44 6.47 3.52
N ALA A 186 -2.94 7.25 4.49
CA ALA A 186 -3.59 7.40 5.79
C ALA A 186 -4.96 8.08 5.68
N ILE A 187 -5.17 8.96 4.68
CA ILE A 187 -6.47 9.58 4.42
C ILE A 187 -7.47 8.56 3.87
N GLU A 188 -7.02 7.66 3.02
CA GLU A 188 -7.84 6.57 2.45
C GLU A 188 -8.13 5.47 3.48
N HIS A 189 -7.23 5.28 4.46
CA HIS A 189 -7.29 4.26 5.50
C HIS A 189 -7.30 4.88 6.91
N PRO A 190 -8.47 5.22 7.48
CA PRO A 190 -8.58 5.92 8.76
C PRO A 190 -7.87 5.24 9.93
N ALA A 191 -7.78 3.92 9.95
CA ALA A 191 -7.05 3.17 10.98
C ALA A 191 -5.57 3.59 11.04
N LEU A 192 -4.90 3.70 9.88
CA LEU A 192 -3.52 4.19 9.80
C LEU A 192 -3.41 5.65 10.23
N PHE A 193 -4.36 6.49 9.81
CA PHE A 193 -4.41 7.89 10.22
C PHE A 193 -4.45 8.04 11.74
N TYR A 194 -5.41 7.40 12.40
CA TYR A 194 -5.57 7.49 13.86
C TYR A 194 -4.40 6.84 14.60
N LEU A 195 -3.82 5.76 14.09
CA LEU A 195 -2.58 5.18 14.64
C LEU A 195 -1.45 6.22 14.63
N MET A 196 -1.26 6.92 13.51
CA MET A 196 -0.21 7.93 13.37
C MET A 196 -0.38 9.09 14.36
N LEU A 197 -1.61 9.53 14.62
CA LEU A 197 -1.89 10.57 15.62
C LEU A 197 -1.68 10.03 17.05
N ARG A 198 -2.25 8.88 17.38
CA ARG A 198 -2.18 8.25 18.71
C ARG A 198 -0.74 8.03 19.15
N GLU A 199 0.06 7.46 18.29
CA GLU A 199 1.47 7.12 18.58
C GLU A 199 2.44 8.30 18.32
N LYS A 200 1.94 9.49 17.97
CA LYS A 200 2.72 10.71 17.69
C LYS A 200 3.81 10.48 16.64
N LEU A 201 3.42 9.87 15.51
CA LEU A 201 4.35 9.47 14.46
C LEU A 201 4.60 10.58 13.41
N ILE A 202 3.87 11.71 13.47
CA ILE A 202 4.02 12.81 12.53
C ILE A 202 4.98 13.84 13.14
N PHE A 203 6.13 14.05 12.51
CA PHE A 203 7.08 15.07 12.93
C PHE A 203 6.59 16.48 12.57
N ALA A 204 7.02 17.47 13.35
CA ALA A 204 6.71 18.89 13.09
C ALA A 204 7.05 19.33 11.65
N LYS A 205 8.14 18.83 11.07
CA LYS A 205 8.57 19.13 9.69
C LYS A 205 7.61 18.58 8.61
N ASP A 206 6.89 17.50 8.92
CA ASP A 206 5.98 16.79 8.00
C ASP A 206 4.51 17.20 8.22
N LEU A 207 4.25 17.91 9.34
CA LEU A 207 2.90 18.27 9.79
C LEU A 207 2.15 19.15 8.77
N ASP A 208 2.82 20.11 8.16
CA ASP A 208 2.19 21.00 7.19
C ASP A 208 1.75 20.24 5.93
N ALA A 209 2.62 19.37 5.40
CA ALA A 209 2.29 18.56 4.25
C ALA A 209 1.14 17.58 4.55
N PHE A 210 1.17 17.00 5.77
CA PHE A 210 0.12 16.12 6.25
C PHE A 210 -1.22 16.85 6.42
N THR A 211 -1.20 18.02 7.07
CA THR A 211 -2.39 18.86 7.26
C THR A 211 -2.98 19.30 5.92
N LYS A 212 -2.13 19.71 4.97
CA LYS A 212 -2.58 20.09 3.63
C LYS A 212 -3.26 18.92 2.92
N ALA A 213 -2.65 17.74 2.92
CA ALA A 213 -3.24 16.56 2.29
C ALA A 213 -4.61 16.23 2.89
N VAL A 214 -4.77 16.34 4.22
CA VAL A 214 -6.06 16.12 4.90
C VAL A 214 -7.07 17.22 4.53
N GLN A 215 -6.67 18.48 4.43
CA GLN A 215 -7.55 19.58 4.00
C GLN A 215 -8.02 19.37 2.56
N ASP A 216 -7.13 18.98 1.67
CA ASP A 216 -7.43 18.72 0.25
C ASP A 216 -8.43 17.54 0.08
N SER A 217 -8.48 16.60 1.04
CA SER A 217 -9.47 15.51 1.05
C SER A 217 -10.90 15.96 1.31
N GLY A 218 -11.09 17.13 1.94
CA GLY A 218 -12.40 17.64 2.34
C GLY A 218 -13.05 16.88 3.51
N ASN A 219 -12.39 15.90 4.12
CA ASN A 219 -12.92 15.13 5.24
C ASN A 219 -12.81 15.94 6.54
N THR A 220 -13.95 16.47 7.00
CA THR A 220 -14.01 17.38 8.16
C THR A 220 -13.58 16.72 9.47
N GLU A 221 -13.82 15.41 9.64
CA GLU A 221 -13.42 14.65 10.82
C GLU A 221 -11.90 14.53 10.90
N LEU A 222 -11.25 14.12 9.80
CA LEU A 222 -9.79 14.03 9.74
C LEU A 222 -9.12 15.40 9.86
N ILE A 223 -9.73 16.46 9.29
CA ILE A 223 -9.26 17.85 9.45
C ILE A 223 -9.26 18.26 10.92
N ALA A 224 -10.38 18.02 11.63
CA ALA A 224 -10.47 18.35 13.06
C ALA A 224 -9.43 17.56 13.88
N ALA A 225 -9.28 16.26 13.63
CA ALA A 225 -8.33 15.42 14.34
C ALA A 225 -6.86 15.85 14.14
N VAL A 226 -6.45 16.21 12.90
CA VAL A 226 -5.08 16.66 12.63
C VAL A 226 -4.80 18.04 13.24
N LEU A 227 -5.80 18.93 13.27
CA LEU A 227 -5.65 20.24 13.90
C LEU A 227 -5.51 20.14 15.42
N ASP A 228 -6.29 19.25 16.05
CA ASP A 228 -6.16 18.96 17.49
C ASP A 228 -4.79 18.35 17.80
N TYR A 229 -4.33 17.39 17.00
CA TYR A 229 -2.98 16.84 17.10
C TYR A 229 -1.90 17.92 16.97
N ALA A 230 -2.01 18.82 15.99
CA ALA A 230 -1.07 19.89 15.77
C ALA A 230 -0.97 20.84 16.98
N ASN A 231 -2.11 21.10 17.62
CA ASN A 231 -2.16 21.96 18.80
C ASN A 231 -1.63 21.27 20.07
N SER A 232 -1.92 20.00 20.26
CA SER A 232 -1.62 19.28 21.50
C SER A 232 -0.27 18.56 21.51
N SER A 233 0.21 18.09 20.37
CA SER A 233 1.34 17.17 20.28
C SER A 233 2.63 17.78 19.77
N VAL A 234 2.57 18.92 19.08
CA VAL A 234 3.76 19.59 18.55
C VAL A 234 4.08 20.80 19.42
N SER A 235 5.28 20.81 20.02
CA SER A 235 5.69 21.91 20.89
C SER A 235 5.76 23.24 20.13
N GLU A 236 5.38 24.34 20.78
CA GLU A 236 5.49 25.69 20.21
C GLU A 236 6.93 26.01 19.74
N LYS A 237 7.93 25.46 20.45
CA LYS A 237 9.34 25.58 20.08
C LYS A 237 9.67 24.88 18.74
N ASP A 238 9.04 23.73 18.47
CA ASP A 238 9.27 23.01 17.22
C ASP A 238 8.47 23.64 16.08
N LYS A 239 7.26 24.12 16.33
CA LYS A 239 6.49 24.95 15.39
C LYS A 239 7.27 26.21 15.01
N ALA A 240 7.81 26.95 16.00
CA ALA A 240 8.61 28.12 15.77
C ALA A 240 9.88 27.82 14.95
N LYS A 241 10.57 26.71 15.20
CA LYS A 241 11.76 26.31 14.42
C LYS A 241 11.41 26.00 12.96
N VAL A 242 10.29 25.31 12.69
CA VAL A 242 9.81 25.03 11.34
C VAL A 242 9.46 26.35 10.64
N GLN A 243 8.72 27.23 11.33
CA GLN A 243 8.36 28.55 10.80
C GLN A 243 9.60 29.42 10.53
N GLN A 244 10.53 29.50 11.48
CA GLN A 244 11.79 30.22 11.30
C GLN A 244 12.62 29.70 10.13
N LYS A 245 12.61 28.35 9.92
CA LYS A 245 13.31 27.73 8.80
C LYS A 245 12.64 28.05 7.46
N LYS A 246 11.28 28.11 7.43
CA LYS A 246 10.52 28.57 6.26
C LYS A 246 10.83 30.05 5.97
N GLU A 247 10.69 30.92 6.96
CA GLU A 247 10.97 32.34 6.82
C GLU A 247 12.42 32.62 6.39
N THR A 248 13.39 31.85 6.94
CA THR A 248 14.79 31.94 6.51
C THR A 248 14.98 31.47 5.09
N LEU A 249 14.24 30.41 4.67
CA LEU A 249 14.28 29.92 3.30
C LEU A 249 13.67 30.94 2.33
N ASP A 250 12.49 31.48 2.68
CA ASP A 250 11.80 32.50 1.90
C ASP A 250 12.62 33.80 1.84
N THR A 251 13.20 34.25 2.96
CA THR A 251 14.06 35.42 3.02
C THR A 251 15.38 35.20 2.26
N ASN A 252 16.01 34.03 2.37
CA ASN A 252 17.21 33.71 1.62
C ASN A 252 16.93 33.58 0.11
N VAL A 253 15.78 33.06 -0.28
CA VAL A 253 15.35 33.01 -1.68
C VAL A 253 15.16 34.42 -2.22
N THR A 254 14.43 35.29 -1.47
CA THR A 254 14.19 36.65 -1.88
C THR A 254 15.48 37.50 -1.87
N ASN A 255 16.31 37.41 -0.83
CA ASN A 255 17.57 38.15 -0.74
C ASN A 255 18.68 37.59 -1.69
N PHE A 256 18.63 36.31 -2.03
CA PHE A 256 19.61 35.71 -2.93
C PHE A 256 19.31 35.97 -4.41
N LEU A 257 18.02 36.13 -4.75
CA LEU A 257 17.64 36.39 -6.12
C LEU A 257 17.65 37.88 -6.47
N PHE A 258 17.12 38.75 -5.63
CA PHE A 258 16.98 40.19 -5.98
C PHE A 258 16.66 41.06 -4.77
N ASP A 259 17.20 42.27 -4.75
CA ASP A 259 16.67 43.35 -3.91
C ASP A 259 15.28 43.76 -4.36
N ALA A 260 14.47 44.39 -3.48
CA ALA A 260 13.08 44.74 -3.77
C ALA A 260 12.91 45.57 -5.06
N GLU A 261 13.87 46.40 -5.40
CA GLU A 261 13.91 47.17 -6.65
C GLU A 261 14.17 46.32 -7.89
N GLN A 262 14.87 45.18 -7.71
CA GLN A 262 15.17 44.24 -8.82
C GLN A 262 13.98 43.31 -9.12
N ILE A 263 13.09 43.04 -8.15
CA ILE A 263 11.90 42.22 -8.35
C ILE A 263 10.95 42.82 -9.40
N GLU A 264 10.77 44.18 -9.36
CA GLU A 264 9.99 44.87 -10.38
C GLU A 264 10.60 44.76 -11.79
N GLN A 265 11.94 44.69 -11.88
CA GLN A 265 12.66 44.59 -13.16
C GLN A 265 12.60 43.24 -13.81
N ILE A 266 12.30 42.13 -13.08
CA ILE A 266 12.21 40.77 -13.63
C ILE A 266 10.79 40.36 -13.98
N SER A 267 9.79 41.17 -13.66
CA SER A 267 8.41 40.91 -14.04
C SER A 267 8.27 40.85 -15.56
N GLY A 268 7.72 39.75 -16.08
CA GLY A 268 7.59 39.51 -17.52
C GLY A 268 8.85 38.93 -18.20
N ILE A 269 9.96 38.74 -17.48
CA ILE A 269 11.18 38.14 -18.02
C ILE A 269 11.08 36.60 -18.02
N THR A 270 11.58 35.98 -19.07
CA THR A 270 11.67 34.53 -19.17
C THR A 270 13.10 34.05 -18.87
N PHE A 271 13.23 33.16 -17.92
CA PHE A 271 14.51 32.57 -17.51
C PHE A 271 14.69 31.17 -18.07
N ALA A 272 15.92 30.84 -18.44
CA ALA A 272 16.36 29.50 -18.75
C ALA A 272 17.41 29.07 -17.73
N VAL A 273 17.20 27.95 -17.06
CA VAL A 273 18.16 27.44 -16.06
C VAL A 273 18.82 26.19 -16.60
N THR A 274 20.15 26.25 -16.65
CA THR A 274 21.02 25.11 -17.06
C THR A 274 21.89 24.70 -15.88
N GLY A 275 22.07 23.40 -15.71
CA GLY A 275 22.93 22.84 -14.67
C GLY A 275 22.19 22.46 -13.38
N ARG A 276 22.97 22.23 -12.30
CA ARG A 276 22.47 21.72 -11.02
C ARG A 276 22.04 22.88 -10.14
N LEU A 277 20.78 22.85 -9.67
CA LEU A 277 20.30 23.81 -8.69
C LEU A 277 21.01 23.60 -7.35
N LYS A 278 21.54 24.66 -6.75
CA LYS A 278 22.23 24.62 -5.45
C LYS A 278 21.34 25.08 -4.30
N THR A 279 20.38 25.97 -4.58
CA THR A 279 19.55 26.65 -3.58
C THR A 279 18.14 26.10 -3.51
N PHE A 280 17.62 25.59 -4.61
CA PHE A 280 16.29 24.98 -4.71
C PHE A 280 16.39 23.46 -4.72
N ALA A 281 15.47 22.79 -4.03
CA ALA A 281 15.44 21.32 -3.97
C ALA A 281 15.15 20.70 -5.34
N ASN A 282 14.35 21.40 -6.16
CA ASN A 282 13.98 20.94 -7.51
C ASN A 282 13.56 22.13 -8.40
N ARG A 283 13.36 21.84 -9.70
CA ARG A 283 12.98 22.84 -10.70
C ARG A 283 11.60 23.46 -10.45
N ASN A 284 10.66 22.69 -9.90
CA ASN A 284 9.30 23.19 -9.62
C ASN A 284 9.31 24.25 -8.51
N GLU A 285 10.17 24.12 -7.54
CA GLU A 285 10.35 25.07 -6.44
C GLU A 285 10.93 26.40 -6.96
N LEU A 286 11.90 26.34 -7.86
CA LEU A 286 12.39 27.52 -8.58
C LEU A 286 11.31 28.16 -9.44
N GLN A 287 10.55 27.38 -10.16
CA GLN A 287 9.45 27.87 -11.02
C GLN A 287 8.40 28.60 -10.20
N ALA A 288 7.94 28.04 -9.09
CA ALA A 288 6.97 28.69 -8.19
C ALA A 288 7.49 30.04 -7.65
N CYS A 289 8.79 30.11 -7.34
CA CYS A 289 9.40 31.34 -6.88
C CYS A 289 9.45 32.42 -7.98
N LEU A 290 9.81 32.06 -9.21
CA LEU A 290 9.85 32.99 -10.32
C LEU A 290 8.44 33.49 -10.71
N GLU A 291 7.45 32.58 -10.72
CA GLU A 291 6.05 32.93 -10.98
C GLU A 291 5.50 33.90 -9.92
N ALA A 292 5.88 33.74 -8.65
CA ALA A 292 5.50 34.66 -7.59
C ALA A 292 6.08 36.09 -7.79
N CYS A 293 7.19 36.20 -8.53
CA CYS A 293 7.82 37.47 -8.92
C CYS A 293 7.34 37.97 -10.30
N GLY A 294 6.33 37.34 -10.92
CA GLY A 294 5.83 37.68 -12.25
C GLY A 294 6.75 37.27 -13.41
N ALA A 295 7.72 36.39 -13.17
CA ALA A 295 8.65 35.86 -14.16
C ALA A 295 8.26 34.45 -14.58
N THR A 296 8.82 33.95 -15.69
CA THR A 296 8.54 32.60 -16.22
C THR A 296 9.82 31.78 -16.35
N LEU A 297 9.72 30.45 -16.15
CA LEU A 297 10.79 29.51 -16.40
C LEU A 297 10.52 28.73 -17.70
N THR A 298 11.45 28.77 -18.66
CA THR A 298 11.33 27.95 -19.87
C THR A 298 11.95 26.57 -19.71
N GLU A 299 11.31 25.57 -20.30
CA GLU A 299 11.81 24.17 -20.30
C GLU A 299 12.90 23.93 -21.33
N ARG A 300 13.02 24.76 -22.37
CA ARG A 300 13.99 24.59 -23.45
C ARG A 300 14.84 25.84 -23.61
N LEU A 301 16.14 25.65 -23.74
CA LEU A 301 17.03 26.67 -24.31
C LEU A 301 16.57 26.90 -25.75
N SER A 302 15.85 27.98 -26.01
CA SER A 302 15.76 28.49 -27.36
C SER A 302 16.99 29.34 -27.67
N ARG A 303 17.45 29.37 -28.93
CA ARG A 303 18.57 30.21 -29.35
C ARG A 303 18.27 31.73 -29.27
N ASP A 304 17.06 32.07 -28.87
CA ASP A 304 16.51 33.45 -28.89
C ASP A 304 16.37 34.03 -27.46
N VAL A 305 16.99 33.45 -26.44
CA VAL A 305 17.08 34.02 -25.09
C VAL A 305 18.34 34.90 -25.04
N ASN A 306 18.16 36.19 -25.19
CA ASN A 306 19.20 37.21 -24.95
C ASN A 306 19.43 37.39 -23.45
#